data_5fed88310d40b85310d6c6a9339c9751
#
_entry.id   5fed88310d40b85310d6c6a9339c9751
#
_cell.length_a   1.000
_cell.length_b   1.000
_cell.length_c   1.000
_cell.angle_alpha   90.00
_cell.angle_beta   90.00
_cell.angle_gamma   90.00
#
_symmetry.space_group_name_H-M   'P 1'
#
loop_
_entity.id
_entity.type
_entity.pdbx_description
1 polymer ?
#
loop_
_entity_poly.entity_id
_entity_poly.type
_entity_poly.pdbx_seq_one_letter_code
_entity_poly.pdbx_strand_id
1 'polypeptide(L)'
;MARLPLPPSRAELLAALRPDADIVSVPPTRRLVRIFSAGGNHPQRWNTFRYTGPLPHGRFDPQPPGRDGSAVTDPGHGVLYFGLTVRTSVAEVFQTTSLVDRKTRVPRLVVVRPTRSLRLLDLTGLWPTRVGASQEISSGPKKITQAWARAIRAAFPELDGLWYRSSMDGGHPALCLWDPPAGEALPLAPDVLLPLDHPGLDVPLGRVCEELNYVLLN
;
A
#
# COMPACT_ATOMS: atom_id res chain seq x y z
N MET A 1 1.58 12.14 -23.40
CA MET A 1 0.88 11.73 -22.16
C MET A 1 0.92 12.87 -21.16
N ALA A 2 -0.21 13.24 -20.55
CA ALA A 2 -0.25 14.26 -19.52
C ALA A 2 0.50 13.75 -18.29
N ARG A 3 1.56 14.43 -17.89
CA ARG A 3 2.36 14.06 -16.72
C ARG A 3 1.55 14.35 -15.45
N LEU A 4 1.53 13.43 -14.48
CA LEU A 4 0.91 13.66 -13.17
C LEU A 4 1.43 14.97 -12.56
N PRO A 5 0.57 15.99 -12.33
CA PRO A 5 0.99 17.26 -11.74
C PRO A 5 1.31 17.09 -10.25
N LEU A 6 1.90 18.10 -9.65
CA LEU A 6 1.98 18.22 -8.20
C LEU A 6 0.57 18.39 -7.61
N PRO A 7 0.35 17.98 -6.34
CA PRO A 7 -0.95 18.16 -5.70
C PRO A 7 -1.36 19.63 -5.63
N PRO A 8 -2.65 19.94 -5.80
CA PRO A 8 -3.18 21.28 -5.62
C PRO A 8 -3.19 21.66 -4.13
N SER A 9 -3.71 22.86 -3.83
CA SER A 9 -3.84 23.35 -2.45
C SER A 9 -4.75 22.46 -1.60
N ARG A 10 -4.57 22.49 -0.27
CA ARG A 10 -5.45 21.80 0.68
C ARG A 10 -6.92 22.18 0.49
N ALA A 11 -7.21 23.45 0.21
CA ALA A 11 -8.58 23.92 0.00
C ALA A 11 -9.23 23.28 -1.23
N GLU A 12 -8.49 23.14 -2.34
CA GLU A 12 -8.98 22.48 -3.55
C GLU A 12 -9.21 20.98 -3.33
N LEU A 13 -8.31 20.28 -2.59
CA LEU A 13 -8.49 18.88 -2.24
C LEU A 13 -9.78 18.66 -1.44
N LEU A 14 -10.03 19.53 -0.44
CA LEU A 14 -11.23 19.46 0.40
C LEU A 14 -12.50 19.79 -0.41
N ALA A 15 -12.47 20.81 -1.26
CA ALA A 15 -13.62 21.22 -2.07
C ALA A 15 -14.04 20.17 -3.11
N ALA A 16 -13.10 19.35 -3.56
CA ALA A 16 -13.35 18.28 -4.54
C ALA A 16 -13.93 17.02 -3.93
N LEU A 17 -13.89 16.84 -2.59
CA LEU A 17 -14.34 15.64 -1.91
C LEU A 17 -15.87 15.52 -1.92
N ARG A 18 -16.36 14.35 -2.30
CA ARG A 18 -17.75 13.90 -2.19
C ARG A 18 -17.76 12.66 -1.30
N PRO A 19 -17.98 12.79 0.01
CA PRO A 19 -17.75 11.70 0.97
C PRO A 19 -18.44 10.40 0.60
N ASP A 20 -19.70 10.45 0.15
CA ASP A 20 -20.49 9.25 -0.20
C ASP A 20 -19.97 8.53 -1.47
N ALA A 21 -19.24 9.23 -2.34
CA ALA A 21 -18.73 8.68 -3.59
C ALA A 21 -17.22 8.40 -3.58
N ASP A 22 -16.47 9.12 -2.74
CA ASP A 22 -15.01 9.13 -2.78
C ASP A 22 -14.37 8.42 -1.59
N ILE A 23 -15.16 7.99 -0.60
CA ILE A 23 -14.66 7.25 0.57
C ILE A 23 -15.12 5.80 0.48
N VAL A 24 -14.16 4.90 0.29
CA VAL A 24 -14.41 3.45 0.40
C VAL A 24 -14.40 3.04 1.87
N SER A 25 -15.48 2.38 2.28
CA SER A 25 -15.55 1.72 3.58
C SER A 25 -15.15 0.25 3.43
N VAL A 26 -14.00 -0.13 3.99
CA VAL A 26 -13.53 -1.52 4.01
C VAL A 26 -14.01 -2.19 5.29
N PRO A 27 -14.97 -3.14 5.22
CA PRO A 27 -15.57 -3.71 6.43
C PRO A 27 -14.61 -4.68 7.16
N PRO A 28 -14.87 -4.95 8.46
CA PRO A 28 -14.06 -5.90 9.25
C PRO A 28 -14.05 -7.33 8.70
N THR A 29 -14.98 -7.68 7.81
CA THR A 29 -15.02 -8.99 7.15
C THR A 29 -14.05 -9.12 5.98
N ARG A 30 -13.50 -7.99 5.48
CA ARG A 30 -12.60 -7.98 4.33
C ARG A 30 -11.21 -8.51 4.72
N ARG A 31 -10.75 -9.52 4.00
CA ARG A 31 -9.37 -10.01 4.12
C ARG A 31 -8.41 -9.06 3.42
N LEU A 32 -7.34 -8.72 4.11
CA LEU A 32 -6.20 -7.96 3.63
C LEU A 32 -4.99 -8.88 3.62
N VAL A 33 -4.22 -8.86 2.54
CA VAL A 33 -3.08 -9.75 2.33
C VAL A 33 -1.81 -8.92 2.24
N ARG A 34 -0.76 -9.34 2.91
CA ARG A 34 0.55 -8.71 2.83
C ARG A 34 1.66 -9.74 2.79
N ILE A 35 2.70 -9.46 2.00
CA ILE A 35 3.98 -10.16 2.07
C ILE A 35 5.00 -9.18 2.66
N PHE A 36 5.79 -9.64 3.62
CA PHE A 36 6.81 -8.82 4.29
C PHE A 36 8.04 -9.67 4.63
N SER A 37 9.20 -9.02 4.78
CA SER A 37 10.45 -9.66 5.17
C SER A 37 10.59 -9.65 6.70
N ALA A 38 10.62 -10.82 7.33
CA ALA A 38 10.82 -10.96 8.77
C ALA A 38 12.31 -11.03 9.18
N GLY A 39 13.21 -11.07 8.21
CA GLY A 39 14.67 -11.09 8.39
C GLY A 39 15.39 -10.07 7.52
N GLY A 40 16.73 -10.15 7.45
CA GLY A 40 17.59 -9.21 6.74
C GLY A 40 17.93 -7.99 7.59
N ASN A 41 18.48 -6.93 6.96
CA ASN A 41 18.97 -5.74 7.66
C ASN A 41 17.85 -4.88 8.28
N HIS A 42 16.63 -5.00 7.79
CA HIS A 42 15.46 -4.24 8.26
C HIS A 42 14.26 -5.19 8.44
N PRO A 43 14.28 -6.06 9.46
CA PRO A 43 13.19 -7.00 9.70
C PRO A 43 11.90 -6.27 10.04
N GLN A 44 10.80 -6.75 9.46
CA GLN A 44 9.48 -6.19 9.67
C GLN A 44 8.60 -7.15 10.47
N ARG A 45 7.55 -6.61 11.05
CA ARG A 45 6.41 -7.38 11.56
C ARG A 45 5.19 -7.12 10.70
N TRP A 46 4.24 -8.03 10.75
CA TRP A 46 3.06 -7.97 9.89
C TRP A 46 2.15 -6.77 10.19
N ASN A 47 2.11 -6.29 11.44
CA ASN A 47 1.27 -5.21 11.95
C ASN A 47 2.05 -3.93 12.32
N THR A 48 3.33 -3.85 12.02
CA THR A 48 4.13 -2.68 12.37
C THR A 48 4.17 -1.70 11.21
N PHE A 49 3.67 -0.50 11.45
CA PHE A 49 3.78 0.61 10.52
C PHE A 49 5.23 1.04 10.38
N ARG A 50 5.61 1.38 9.16
CA ARG A 50 6.93 1.93 8.86
C ARG A 50 6.88 3.45 8.94
N TYR A 51 7.72 4.02 9.78
CA TYR A 51 7.83 5.47 10.00
C TYR A 51 9.02 6.09 9.27
N THR A 52 9.91 5.27 8.72
CA THR A 52 11.06 5.75 7.94
C THR A 52 10.69 5.81 6.47
N GLY A 53 10.83 6.99 5.86
CA GLY A 53 10.49 7.24 4.46
C GLY A 53 10.73 8.70 4.05
N PRO A 54 10.34 9.08 2.81
CA PRO A 54 9.75 8.21 1.80
C PRO A 54 10.79 7.27 1.18
N LEU A 55 10.40 6.02 0.92
CA LEU A 55 11.29 5.06 0.26
C LEU A 55 11.10 5.06 -1.27
N PRO A 56 12.15 4.75 -2.06
CA PRO A 56 12.05 4.74 -3.53
C PRO A 56 10.98 3.81 -4.10
N HIS A 57 10.62 2.76 -3.34
CA HIS A 57 9.62 1.78 -3.74
C HIS A 57 8.23 2.05 -3.15
N GLY A 58 8.09 2.90 -2.11
CA GLY A 58 6.82 3.25 -1.48
C GLY A 58 6.08 4.34 -2.24
N ARG A 59 5.01 3.99 -2.98
CA ARG A 59 4.27 4.94 -3.82
C ARG A 59 3.56 6.02 -3.02
N PHE A 60 2.92 5.65 -1.92
CA PHE A 60 2.11 6.54 -1.09
C PHE A 60 2.69 6.72 0.31
N ASP A 61 4.00 6.79 0.39
CA ASP A 61 4.71 7.08 1.63
C ASP A 61 4.40 8.53 2.08
N PRO A 62 3.83 8.73 3.26
CA PRO A 62 3.40 10.05 3.72
C PRO A 62 4.51 10.85 4.40
N GLN A 63 5.67 10.23 4.69
CA GLN A 63 6.77 10.89 5.38
C GLN A 63 7.33 12.03 4.52
N PRO A 64 7.67 13.19 5.11
CA PRO A 64 8.41 14.22 4.42
C PRO A 64 9.84 13.73 4.13
N PRO A 65 10.41 14.04 2.96
CA PRO A 65 11.81 13.74 2.70
C PRO A 65 12.73 14.62 3.55
N GLY A 66 13.91 14.14 3.87
CA GLY A 66 14.99 14.95 4.41
C GLY A 66 15.40 16.11 3.49
N ARG A 67 16.20 17.03 3.98
CA ARG A 67 16.66 18.22 3.20
C ARG A 67 17.40 17.84 1.91
N ASP A 68 18.11 16.71 1.94
CA ASP A 68 18.82 16.14 0.79
C ASP A 68 17.96 15.17 -0.04
N GLY A 69 16.66 15.02 0.29
CA GLY A 69 15.75 14.08 -0.32
C GLY A 69 15.85 12.65 0.21
N SER A 70 16.65 12.40 1.25
CA SER A 70 16.78 11.10 1.90
C SER A 70 15.53 10.70 2.68
N ALA A 71 15.42 9.39 2.98
CA ALA A 71 14.41 8.90 3.91
C ALA A 71 14.74 9.32 5.33
N VAL A 72 13.74 9.80 6.07
CA VAL A 72 13.86 10.17 7.48
C VAL A 72 12.84 9.42 8.31
N THR A 73 13.09 9.28 9.61
CA THR A 73 12.10 8.72 10.53
C THR A 73 11.19 9.82 11.06
N ASP A 74 9.90 9.67 10.82
CA ASP A 74 8.86 10.59 11.25
C ASP A 74 7.77 9.83 12.03
N PRO A 75 7.76 9.91 13.37
CA PRO A 75 6.81 9.17 14.21
C PRO A 75 5.33 9.54 13.97
N GLY A 76 5.06 10.69 13.36
CA GLY A 76 3.70 11.14 13.03
C GLY A 76 3.15 10.54 11.72
N HIS A 77 3.94 9.82 10.93
CA HIS A 77 3.57 9.38 9.60
C HIS A 77 3.95 7.91 9.32
N GLY A 78 3.23 6.98 9.97
CA GLY A 78 3.37 5.55 9.72
C GLY A 78 2.67 5.13 8.42
N VAL A 79 3.19 4.12 7.72
CA VAL A 79 2.57 3.54 6.52
C VAL A 79 2.66 2.02 6.52
N LEU A 80 1.60 1.36 6.03
CA LEU A 80 1.54 -0.08 5.88
C LEU A 80 0.72 -0.43 4.62
N TYR A 81 1.26 -1.32 3.77
CA TYR A 81 0.64 -1.68 2.49
C TYR A 81 0.02 -3.06 2.53
N PHE A 82 -1.13 -3.20 1.85
CA PHE A 82 -1.83 -4.47 1.67
C PHE A 82 -2.36 -4.61 0.24
N GLY A 83 -2.38 -5.84 -0.27
CA GLY A 83 -3.24 -6.25 -1.38
C GLY A 83 -4.55 -6.84 -0.87
N LEU A 84 -5.52 -7.06 -1.76
CA LEU A 84 -6.73 -7.81 -1.44
C LEU A 84 -6.60 -9.29 -1.78
N THR A 85 -5.57 -9.67 -2.52
CA THR A 85 -5.29 -11.05 -2.95
C THR A 85 -3.81 -11.37 -2.76
N VAL A 86 -3.49 -12.66 -2.75
CA VAL A 86 -2.09 -13.13 -2.77
C VAL A 86 -1.39 -12.63 -4.04
N ARG A 87 -2.07 -12.67 -5.20
CA ARG A 87 -1.52 -12.21 -6.47
C ARG A 87 -1.13 -10.73 -6.43
N THR A 88 -2.01 -9.86 -5.96
CA THR A 88 -1.70 -8.43 -5.82
C THR A 88 -0.50 -8.20 -4.91
N SER A 89 -0.43 -8.95 -3.79
CA SER A 89 0.69 -8.82 -2.84
C SER A 89 2.02 -9.33 -3.42
N VAL A 90 2.00 -10.40 -4.21
CA VAL A 90 3.17 -10.91 -4.94
C VAL A 90 3.61 -9.91 -6.00
N ALA A 91 2.67 -9.42 -6.82
CA ALA A 91 2.94 -8.44 -7.86
C ALA A 91 3.61 -7.18 -7.31
N GLU A 92 3.09 -6.61 -6.21
CA GLU A 92 3.62 -5.39 -5.60
C GLU A 92 5.00 -5.61 -4.93
N VAL A 93 5.20 -6.75 -4.26
CA VAL A 93 6.45 -6.99 -3.52
C VAL A 93 7.60 -7.38 -4.44
N PHE A 94 7.36 -8.21 -5.45
CA PHE A 94 8.40 -8.75 -6.32
C PHE A 94 8.49 -8.04 -7.68
N GLN A 95 7.84 -6.88 -7.85
CA GLN A 95 7.78 -6.12 -9.10
C GLN A 95 9.14 -5.79 -9.72
N THR A 96 10.17 -5.60 -8.92
CA THR A 96 11.49 -5.15 -9.40
C THR A 96 12.29 -6.28 -10.03
N THR A 97 12.15 -7.48 -9.51
CA THR A 97 12.94 -8.64 -9.92
C THR A 97 12.15 -9.65 -10.75
N SER A 98 10.82 -9.66 -10.63
CA SER A 98 9.94 -10.73 -11.12
C SER A 98 10.36 -12.13 -10.61
N LEU A 99 11.11 -12.18 -9.50
CA LEU A 99 11.57 -13.40 -8.85
C LEU A 99 10.93 -13.49 -7.46
N VAL A 100 10.11 -14.49 -7.23
CA VAL A 100 9.48 -14.77 -5.94
C VAL A 100 10.44 -15.62 -5.11
N ASP A 101 11.35 -14.94 -4.41
CA ASP A 101 12.28 -15.59 -3.49
C ASP A 101 11.58 -15.89 -2.17
N ARG A 102 11.50 -17.17 -1.85
CA ARG A 102 10.76 -17.68 -0.70
C ARG A 102 11.57 -17.78 0.59
N LYS A 103 12.89 -17.58 0.52
CA LYS A 103 13.82 -17.82 1.64
C LYS A 103 14.62 -16.60 2.06
N THR A 104 15.19 -15.89 1.11
CA THR A 104 16.06 -14.74 1.41
C THR A 104 15.27 -13.67 2.17
N ARG A 105 15.83 -13.17 3.29
CA ARG A 105 15.21 -12.23 4.23
C ARG A 105 13.95 -12.77 4.93
N VAL A 106 13.74 -14.09 4.92
CA VAL A 106 12.63 -14.76 5.63
C VAL A 106 11.26 -14.13 5.30
N PRO A 107 10.84 -14.14 4.02
CA PRO A 107 9.57 -13.54 3.65
C PRO A 107 8.40 -14.34 4.24
N ARG A 108 7.36 -13.61 4.65
CA ARG A 108 6.13 -14.19 5.22
C ARG A 108 4.91 -13.62 4.54
N LEU A 109 3.91 -14.47 4.38
CA LEU A 109 2.57 -14.08 3.97
C LEU A 109 1.69 -13.96 5.21
N VAL A 110 0.96 -12.86 5.30
CA VAL A 110 -0.04 -12.65 6.33
C VAL A 110 -1.40 -12.33 5.70
N VAL A 111 -2.46 -12.85 6.31
CA VAL A 111 -3.86 -12.49 6.04
C VAL A 111 -4.46 -11.97 7.34
N VAL A 112 -5.04 -10.77 7.27
CA VAL A 112 -5.67 -10.12 8.42
C VAL A 112 -7.05 -9.59 8.04
N ARG A 113 -7.88 -9.37 9.03
CA ARG A 113 -9.11 -8.58 8.92
C ARG A 113 -9.02 -7.38 9.87
N PRO A 114 -9.43 -6.18 9.44
CA PRO A 114 -9.47 -5.03 10.34
C PRO A 114 -10.40 -5.29 11.52
N THR A 115 -10.14 -4.67 12.65
CA THR A 115 -11.01 -4.74 13.85
C THR A 115 -12.27 -3.86 13.74
N ARG A 116 -12.22 -2.86 12.84
CA ARG A 116 -13.33 -1.95 12.51
C ARG A 116 -13.33 -1.65 11.01
N SER A 117 -14.37 -1.01 10.52
CA SER A 117 -14.37 -0.49 9.16
C SER A 117 -13.26 0.55 8.98
N LEU A 118 -12.54 0.45 7.85
CA LEU A 118 -11.52 1.41 7.45
C LEU A 118 -12.14 2.40 6.46
N ARG A 119 -11.85 3.69 6.64
CA ARG A 119 -12.26 4.78 5.75
C ARG A 119 -11.08 5.19 4.88
N LEU A 120 -11.12 4.87 3.59
CA LEU A 120 -10.02 5.10 2.65
C LEU A 120 -10.47 6.06 1.54
N LEU A 121 -9.61 7.03 1.16
CA LEU A 121 -9.88 7.83 -0.03
C LEU A 121 -9.74 6.94 -1.27
N ASP A 122 -10.77 6.95 -2.12
CA ASP A 122 -10.80 6.17 -3.36
C ASP A 122 -10.07 6.90 -4.49
N LEU A 123 -8.88 6.42 -4.82
CA LEU A 123 -8.11 6.89 -5.97
C LEU A 123 -8.48 6.17 -7.28
N THR A 124 -9.42 5.23 -7.25
CA THR A 124 -9.87 4.48 -8.44
C THR A 124 -11.11 5.10 -9.10
N GLY A 125 -11.80 5.98 -8.37
CA GLY A 125 -12.99 6.70 -8.79
C GLY A 125 -12.69 8.01 -9.53
N LEU A 126 -13.59 8.97 -9.41
CA LEU A 126 -13.51 10.27 -10.10
C LEU A 126 -12.82 11.39 -9.31
N TRP A 127 -12.54 11.17 -8.01
CA TRP A 127 -11.87 12.18 -7.22
C TRP A 127 -10.51 12.61 -7.81
N PRO A 128 -9.61 11.68 -8.26
CA PRO A 128 -8.35 12.08 -8.89
C PRO A 128 -8.55 12.99 -10.10
N THR A 129 -9.55 12.73 -10.93
CA THR A 129 -9.86 13.57 -12.09
C THR A 129 -10.30 14.98 -11.67
N ARG A 130 -11.13 15.10 -10.63
CA ARG A 130 -11.62 16.41 -10.15
C ARG A 130 -10.51 17.28 -9.56
N VAL A 131 -9.45 16.67 -9.04
CA VAL A 131 -8.26 17.37 -8.52
C VAL A 131 -7.11 17.46 -9.53
N GLY A 132 -7.34 17.08 -10.79
CA GLY A 132 -6.35 17.16 -11.86
C GLY A 132 -5.28 16.08 -11.85
N ALA A 133 -5.44 15.01 -11.05
CA ALA A 133 -4.43 13.95 -10.92
C ALA A 133 -4.55 12.85 -11.97
N SER A 134 -5.73 12.56 -12.50
CA SER A 134 -6.03 11.41 -13.35
C SER A 134 -5.69 10.05 -12.70
N GLN A 135 -5.85 8.96 -13.45
CA GLN A 135 -5.45 7.61 -13.00
C GLN A 135 -3.92 7.42 -12.89
N GLU A 136 -3.13 8.35 -13.40
CA GLU A 136 -1.67 8.36 -13.23
C GLU A 136 -1.23 8.46 -11.76
N ILE A 137 -2.12 8.89 -10.87
CA ILE A 137 -1.85 8.87 -9.42
C ILE A 137 -1.50 7.46 -8.93
N SER A 138 -2.02 6.40 -9.58
CA SER A 138 -1.73 5.00 -9.22
C SER A 138 -0.51 4.41 -9.94
N SER A 139 0.01 5.06 -11.00
CA SER A 139 1.12 4.52 -11.83
C SER A 139 2.27 5.50 -12.06
N GLY A 140 2.05 6.79 -11.82
CA GLY A 140 3.02 7.84 -12.07
C GLY A 140 4.30 7.79 -11.23
N PRO A 141 5.22 8.75 -11.42
CA PRO A 141 6.51 8.78 -10.72
C PRO A 141 6.34 8.81 -9.20
N LYS A 142 7.03 7.93 -8.47
CA LYS A 142 6.87 7.76 -7.02
C LYS A 142 7.12 9.05 -6.23
N LYS A 143 8.08 9.89 -6.60
CA LYS A 143 8.29 11.20 -5.95
C LYS A 143 7.06 12.11 -6.00
N ILE A 144 6.32 12.08 -7.11
CA ILE A 144 5.09 12.87 -7.27
C ILE A 144 3.94 12.24 -6.48
N THR A 145 3.76 10.92 -6.56
CA THR A 145 2.70 10.24 -5.81
C THR A 145 2.91 10.30 -4.30
N GLN A 146 4.15 10.35 -3.83
CA GLN A 146 4.50 10.63 -2.44
C GLN A 146 4.14 12.07 -2.03
N ALA A 147 4.33 13.05 -2.92
CA ALA A 147 3.86 14.43 -2.67
C ALA A 147 2.32 14.46 -2.54
N TRP A 148 1.61 13.72 -3.41
CA TRP A 148 0.16 13.55 -3.30
C TRP A 148 -0.25 12.89 -1.99
N ALA A 149 0.45 11.81 -1.56
CA ALA A 149 0.15 11.14 -0.29
C ALA A 149 0.25 12.11 0.91
N ARG A 150 1.30 12.94 0.96
CA ARG A 150 1.45 13.97 1.99
C ARG A 150 0.33 15.00 1.96
N ALA A 151 0.01 15.51 0.78
CA ALA A 151 -1.05 16.51 0.63
C ALA A 151 -2.44 15.96 1.02
N ILE A 152 -2.75 14.74 0.60
CA ILE A 152 -4.00 14.04 0.94
C ILE A 152 -4.08 13.82 2.45
N ARG A 153 -3.02 13.29 3.07
CA ARG A 153 -2.99 13.06 4.52
C ARG A 153 -3.16 14.34 5.32
N ALA A 154 -2.53 15.44 4.87
CA ALA A 154 -2.69 16.75 5.52
C ALA A 154 -4.10 17.34 5.32
N ALA A 155 -4.76 17.03 4.19
CA ALA A 155 -6.12 17.48 3.93
C ALA A 155 -7.16 16.66 4.70
N PHE A 156 -6.96 15.35 4.83
CA PHE A 156 -7.90 14.38 5.41
C PHE A 156 -7.24 13.55 6.53
N PRO A 157 -6.86 14.17 7.65
CA PRO A 157 -6.12 13.49 8.72
C PRO A 157 -6.90 12.36 9.42
N GLU A 158 -8.22 12.35 9.27
CA GLU A 158 -9.12 11.35 9.85
C GLU A 158 -9.26 10.08 9.01
N LEU A 159 -8.75 10.07 7.76
CA LEU A 159 -8.82 8.89 6.91
C LEU A 159 -7.74 7.87 7.27
N ASP A 160 -8.13 6.59 7.27
CA ASP A 160 -7.22 5.48 7.56
C ASP A 160 -6.15 5.26 6.48
N GLY A 161 -6.32 5.84 5.29
CA GLY A 161 -5.39 5.69 4.19
C GLY A 161 -6.02 5.84 2.82
N LEU A 162 -5.48 5.12 1.83
CA LEU A 162 -5.86 5.18 0.42
C LEU A 162 -6.27 3.81 -0.11
N TRP A 163 -7.27 3.81 -0.98
CA TRP A 163 -7.66 2.71 -1.86
C TRP A 163 -7.22 3.07 -3.27
N TYR A 164 -6.38 2.24 -3.90
CA TYR A 164 -5.79 2.57 -5.20
C TYR A 164 -5.68 1.34 -6.12
N ARG A 165 -5.39 1.56 -7.40
CA ARG A 165 -5.13 0.48 -8.37
C ARG A 165 -3.68 0.05 -8.29
N SER A 166 -3.43 -1.25 -8.12
CA SER A 166 -2.10 -1.81 -8.33
C SER A 166 -1.65 -1.55 -9.77
N SER A 167 -0.47 -0.97 -9.94
CA SER A 167 0.14 -0.80 -11.26
C SER A 167 0.75 -2.09 -11.80
N MET A 168 0.84 -3.13 -10.96
CA MET A 168 1.52 -4.39 -11.26
C MET A 168 0.55 -5.56 -11.43
N ASP A 169 -0.71 -5.41 -11.00
CA ASP A 169 -1.72 -6.49 -11.06
C ASP A 169 -2.97 -6.04 -11.81
N GLY A 170 -2.79 -5.56 -13.06
CA GLY A 170 -3.90 -5.24 -13.95
C GLY A 170 -4.93 -4.25 -13.39
N GLY A 171 -4.53 -3.40 -12.47
CA GLY A 171 -5.42 -2.43 -11.84
C GLY A 171 -6.28 -2.99 -10.71
N HIS A 172 -6.02 -4.21 -10.22
CA HIS A 172 -6.68 -4.75 -9.04
C HIS A 172 -6.45 -3.86 -7.83
N PRO A 173 -7.44 -3.78 -6.90
CA PRO A 173 -7.31 -2.90 -5.75
C PRO A 173 -6.19 -3.29 -4.80
N ALA A 174 -5.47 -2.28 -4.33
CA ALA A 174 -4.54 -2.34 -3.22
C ALA A 174 -4.83 -1.17 -2.28
N LEU A 175 -4.28 -1.21 -1.08
CA LEU A 175 -4.45 -0.16 -0.11
C LEU A 175 -3.16 0.13 0.66
N CYS A 176 -2.99 1.37 1.07
CA CYS A 176 -2.05 1.73 2.09
C CYS A 176 -2.79 2.32 3.30
N LEU A 177 -2.41 1.87 4.48
CA LEU A 177 -2.92 2.39 5.74
C LEU A 177 -1.92 3.38 6.32
N TRP A 178 -2.42 4.39 7.01
CA TRP A 178 -1.63 5.42 7.68
C TRP A 178 -1.84 5.38 9.20
N ASP A 179 -0.75 5.55 9.93
CA ASP A 179 -0.78 5.69 11.37
C ASP A 179 -0.36 7.10 11.79
N PRO A 180 -1.07 7.70 12.76
CA PRO A 180 -2.48 7.48 12.97
C PRO A 180 -3.30 7.86 11.74
N PRO A 181 -4.55 7.42 11.49
CA PRO A 181 -5.53 6.86 12.42
C PRO A 181 -5.70 5.33 12.34
N ALA A 182 -5.10 4.62 11.36
CA ALA A 182 -5.31 3.18 11.19
C ALA A 182 -4.55 2.30 12.22
N GLY A 183 -3.74 2.88 13.10
CA GLY A 183 -2.90 2.13 14.04
C GLY A 183 -3.67 1.11 14.90
N GLU A 184 -4.85 1.48 15.38
CA GLU A 184 -5.70 0.63 16.22
C GLU A 184 -6.64 -0.27 15.42
N ALA A 185 -6.61 -0.20 14.08
CA ALA A 185 -7.52 -0.97 13.24
C ALA A 185 -7.00 -2.37 12.90
N LEU A 186 -5.78 -2.71 13.31
CA LEU A 186 -5.22 -4.04 13.10
C LEU A 186 -5.50 -4.95 14.30
N PRO A 187 -5.77 -6.25 14.08
CA PRO A 187 -6.05 -7.19 15.16
C PRO A 187 -4.80 -7.51 15.97
N LEU A 188 -4.96 -8.11 17.14
CA LEU A 188 -3.85 -8.58 17.97
C LEU A 188 -3.15 -9.82 17.37
N ALA A 189 -3.90 -10.63 16.60
CA ALA A 189 -3.40 -11.80 15.91
C ALA A 189 -3.96 -11.86 14.48
N PRO A 190 -3.18 -12.33 13.49
CA PRO A 190 -3.64 -12.49 12.12
C PRO A 190 -4.49 -13.75 11.94
N ASP A 191 -5.33 -13.78 10.89
CA ASP A 191 -6.05 -15.00 10.49
C ASP A 191 -5.09 -16.09 9.98
N VAL A 192 -4.06 -15.68 9.24
CA VAL A 192 -3.01 -16.54 8.67
C VAL A 192 -1.67 -15.85 8.78
N LEU A 193 -0.64 -16.56 9.18
CA LEU A 193 0.75 -16.11 9.13
C LEU A 193 1.64 -17.31 8.79
N LEU A 194 2.15 -17.34 7.57
CA LEU A 194 2.96 -18.45 7.06
C LEU A 194 4.30 -17.93 6.53
N PRO A 195 5.41 -18.66 6.72
CA PRO A 195 6.60 -18.43 5.93
C PRO A 195 6.28 -18.64 4.44
N LEU A 196 6.92 -17.91 3.55
CA LEU A 196 6.58 -17.97 2.12
C LEU A 196 6.98 -19.32 1.49
N ASP A 197 7.92 -20.05 2.12
CA ASP A 197 8.34 -21.40 1.75
C ASP A 197 7.49 -22.51 2.40
N HIS A 198 6.39 -22.17 3.05
CA HIS A 198 5.47 -23.17 3.61
C HIS A 198 4.86 -24.03 2.48
N PRO A 199 4.86 -25.39 2.60
CA PRO A 199 4.37 -26.27 1.53
C PRO A 199 2.94 -26.01 1.08
N GLY A 200 2.08 -25.56 1.98
CA GLY A 200 0.69 -25.14 1.64
C GLY A 200 0.59 -23.96 0.68
N LEU A 201 1.69 -23.23 0.43
CA LEU A 201 1.75 -22.13 -0.52
C LEU A 201 2.32 -22.52 -1.88
N ASP A 202 2.83 -23.74 -2.07
CA ASP A 202 3.47 -24.17 -3.33
C ASP A 202 2.52 -24.01 -4.52
N VAL A 203 1.34 -24.59 -4.45
CA VAL A 203 0.35 -24.52 -5.53
C VAL A 203 -0.21 -23.09 -5.72
N PRO A 204 -0.66 -22.39 -4.66
CA PRO A 204 -1.11 -21.00 -4.81
C PRO A 204 -0.06 -20.05 -5.41
N LEU A 205 1.19 -20.12 -4.95
CA LEU A 205 2.27 -19.27 -5.47
C LEU A 205 2.67 -19.68 -6.89
N GLY A 206 2.72 -20.96 -7.21
CA GLY A 206 2.97 -21.44 -8.57
C GLY A 206 1.98 -20.85 -9.56
N ARG A 207 0.68 -20.93 -9.30
CA ARG A 207 -0.37 -20.34 -10.15
C ARG A 207 -0.23 -18.81 -10.29
N VAL A 208 0.04 -18.13 -9.19
CA VAL A 208 0.25 -16.66 -9.21
C VAL A 208 1.47 -16.30 -10.04
N CYS A 209 2.56 -17.06 -9.94
CA CYS A 209 3.76 -16.82 -10.75
C CYS A 209 3.50 -17.09 -12.25
N GLU A 210 2.73 -18.11 -12.60
CA GLU A 210 2.30 -18.36 -13.98
C GLU A 210 1.47 -17.17 -14.52
N GLU A 211 0.46 -16.71 -13.78
CA GLU A 211 -0.39 -15.59 -14.18
C GLU A 211 0.40 -14.27 -14.35
N LEU A 212 1.40 -14.02 -13.51
CA LEU A 212 2.21 -12.80 -13.54
C LEU A 212 3.45 -12.91 -14.45
N ASN A 213 3.75 -14.11 -14.99
CA ASN A 213 5.00 -14.42 -15.66
C ASN A 213 6.23 -14.14 -14.77
N TYR A 214 6.12 -14.51 -13.48
CA TYR A 214 7.19 -14.42 -12.49
C TYR A 214 7.82 -15.79 -12.26
N VAL A 215 9.07 -15.82 -11.81
CA VAL A 215 9.79 -17.06 -11.47
C VAL A 215 9.67 -17.33 -9.99
N LEU A 216 9.21 -18.54 -9.62
CA LEU A 216 9.18 -19.00 -8.24
C LEU A 216 10.52 -19.66 -7.91
N LEU A 217 11.24 -19.12 -6.94
CA LEU A 217 12.50 -19.68 -6.42
C LEU A 217 12.20 -20.53 -5.17
N ASN A 218 12.66 -21.79 -5.18
CA ASN A 218 12.49 -22.74 -4.10
C ASN A 218 13.65 -22.72 -3.10
#